data_e385cf2248381f8fafc16aee4d54d44c
#
_entry.id   e385cf2248381f8fafc16aee4d54d44c
#
_cell.length_a   1.000
_cell.length_b   1.000
_cell.length_c   1.000
_cell.angle_alpha   90.00
_cell.angle_beta   90.00
_cell.angle_gamma   90.00
#
_symmetry.space_group_name_H-M   'P 1'
#
loop_
_entity.id
_entity.type
_entity.pdbx_description
1 polymer ?
#
loop_
_entity_poly.entity_id
_entity_poly.type
_entity_poly.pdbx_seq_one_letter_code
_entity_poly.pdbx_strand_id
1 'polypeptide(L)'
;MAGYVYTNENCIGCNRCISVCPILTANQAVVVDGKSRIEVNHAQCINCGACFDACEHQAREYADDTEQFFADLQRGESISLLLAPAFLANYPREYEQILGGLRQMGAKRIISVSFGADITTWAYINYITKNQFTG
;
A
#
# COMPACT_ATOMS: atom_id res chain seq x y z
N MET A 1 13.88 2.73 5.51
CA MET A 1 12.81 1.73 5.37
C MET A 1 12.90 1.17 3.96
N ALA A 2 12.79 -0.14 3.78
CA ALA A 2 12.66 -0.72 2.44
C ALA A 2 11.37 -0.18 1.81
N GLY A 3 11.43 0.24 0.55
CA GLY A 3 10.23 0.69 -0.17
C GLY A 3 9.40 -0.47 -0.64
N TYR A 4 8.13 -0.20 -0.93
CA TYR A 4 7.21 -1.22 -1.46
C TYR A 4 7.19 -1.26 -2.99
N VAL A 5 7.60 -0.19 -3.67
CA VAL A 5 7.62 -0.11 -5.15
C VAL A 5 9.07 -0.03 -5.63
N TYR A 6 9.45 -0.88 -6.56
CA TYR A 6 10.79 -0.88 -7.14
C TYR A 6 10.76 -1.12 -8.66
N THR A 7 11.92 -1.00 -9.26
CA THR A 7 12.09 -1.14 -10.72
C THR A 7 12.92 -2.39 -11.02
N ASN A 8 12.44 -3.25 -11.91
CA ASN A 8 13.16 -4.42 -12.39
C ASN A 8 13.97 -4.11 -13.68
N GLU A 9 14.59 -5.15 -14.27
CA GLU A 9 15.43 -5.05 -15.44
C GLU A 9 14.72 -4.68 -16.74
N ASN A 10 13.39 -4.80 -16.81
CA ASN A 10 12.60 -4.44 -17.98
C ASN A 10 12.51 -2.93 -18.22
N CYS A 11 13.07 -2.11 -17.32
CA CYS A 11 12.99 -0.67 -17.44
C CYS A 11 13.89 -0.15 -18.57
N ILE A 12 13.28 0.57 -19.51
CA ILE A 12 13.96 1.19 -20.64
C ILE A 12 14.15 2.71 -20.47
N GLY A 13 13.80 3.28 -19.33
CA GLY A 13 13.93 4.72 -19.07
C GLY A 13 12.96 5.61 -19.83
N CYS A 14 11.77 5.14 -20.19
CA CYS A 14 10.80 5.89 -20.99
C CYS A 14 10.16 7.10 -20.28
N ASN A 15 10.41 7.31 -18.99
CA ASN A 15 9.94 8.41 -18.14
C ASN A 15 8.41 8.46 -17.88
N ARG A 16 7.62 7.53 -18.41
CA ARG A 16 6.17 7.53 -18.22
C ARG A 16 5.76 7.54 -16.75
N CYS A 17 6.45 6.74 -15.91
CA CYS A 17 6.21 6.69 -14.47
C CYS A 17 6.58 7.99 -13.74
N ILE A 18 7.47 8.83 -14.31
CA ILE A 18 7.75 10.17 -13.78
C ILE A 18 6.57 11.10 -14.08
N SER A 19 6.03 11.05 -15.31
CA SER A 19 4.96 11.96 -15.73
C SER A 19 3.64 11.76 -14.99
N VAL A 20 3.35 10.53 -14.53
CA VAL A 20 2.12 10.21 -13.77
C VAL A 20 2.29 10.30 -12.25
N CYS A 21 3.51 10.48 -11.78
CA CYS A 21 3.79 10.51 -10.35
C CYS A 21 3.32 11.83 -9.72
N PRO A 22 2.44 11.79 -8.70
CA PRO A 22 2.01 13.00 -8.02
C PRO A 22 3.13 13.65 -7.18
N ILE A 23 4.21 12.91 -6.92
CA ILE A 23 5.38 13.38 -6.16
C ILE A 23 6.56 13.51 -7.10
N LEU A 24 6.92 14.73 -7.45
CA LEU A 24 7.93 15.06 -8.46
C LEU A 24 9.32 14.43 -8.22
N THR A 25 9.66 14.15 -6.98
CA THR A 25 10.98 13.63 -6.56
C THR A 25 10.99 12.14 -6.28
N ALA A 26 9.83 11.46 -6.37
CA ALA A 26 9.73 10.06 -6.01
C ALA A 26 10.24 9.11 -7.11
N ASN A 27 10.16 9.50 -8.39
CA ASN A 27 10.71 8.75 -9.51
C ASN A 27 11.84 9.56 -10.15
N GLN A 28 13.02 8.98 -10.27
CA GLN A 28 14.22 9.67 -10.75
C GLN A 28 14.86 8.90 -11.91
N ALA A 29 15.23 9.62 -12.96
CA ALA A 29 16.00 9.04 -14.06
C ALA A 29 17.47 8.89 -13.63
N VAL A 30 18.00 7.69 -13.77
CA VAL A 30 19.39 7.35 -13.47
C VAL A 30 20.01 6.62 -14.65
N VAL A 31 21.33 6.60 -14.71
CA VAL A 31 22.07 5.79 -15.68
C VAL A 31 22.80 4.69 -14.91
N VAL A 32 22.45 3.43 -15.22
CA VAL A 32 23.08 2.25 -14.63
C VAL A 32 23.66 1.43 -15.79
N ASP A 33 24.95 1.15 -15.75
CA ASP A 33 25.68 0.41 -16.79
C ASP A 33 25.47 0.98 -18.21
N GLY A 34 25.43 2.32 -18.33
CA GLY A 34 25.22 3.01 -19.61
C GLY A 34 23.78 2.98 -20.13
N LYS A 35 22.83 2.42 -19.39
CA LYS A 35 21.40 2.38 -19.75
C LYS A 35 20.60 3.34 -18.88
N SER A 36 19.66 4.07 -19.51
CA SER A 36 18.71 4.89 -18.77
C SER A 36 17.68 4.01 -18.05
N ARG A 37 17.41 4.34 -16.80
CA ARG A 37 16.51 3.60 -15.95
C ARG A 37 15.82 4.56 -14.97
N ILE A 38 14.62 4.24 -14.50
CA ILE A 38 13.92 5.05 -13.50
C ILE A 38 13.93 4.31 -12.17
N GLU A 39 14.50 4.96 -11.18
CA GLU A 39 14.52 4.43 -9.80
C GLU A 39 13.51 5.15 -8.90
N VAL A 40 13.08 4.44 -7.85
CA VAL A 40 12.13 4.96 -6.87
C VAL A 40 12.89 5.48 -5.65
N ASN A 41 12.70 6.74 -5.33
CA ASN A 41 13.12 7.30 -4.05
C ASN A 41 12.08 6.92 -2.98
N HIS A 42 12.36 5.88 -2.22
CA HIS A 42 11.46 5.34 -1.22
C HIS A 42 11.13 6.31 -0.07
N ALA A 43 12.00 7.28 0.19
CA ALA A 43 11.75 8.30 1.21
C ALA A 43 10.65 9.30 0.79
N GLN A 44 10.41 9.42 -0.51
CA GLN A 44 9.42 10.33 -1.09
C GLN A 44 8.20 9.61 -1.65
N CYS A 45 8.31 8.31 -1.90
CA CYS A 45 7.24 7.52 -2.50
C CYS A 45 6.08 7.33 -1.52
N ILE A 46 4.86 7.67 -1.95
CA ILE A 46 3.62 7.47 -1.18
C ILE A 46 2.93 6.13 -1.49
N ASN A 47 3.54 5.28 -2.28
CA ASN A 47 3.06 3.94 -2.65
C ASN A 47 1.65 3.91 -3.29
N CYS A 48 1.28 4.95 -4.05
CA CYS A 48 -0.05 5.09 -4.65
C CYS A 48 -0.32 4.17 -5.85
N GLY A 49 0.69 3.53 -6.45
CA GLY A 49 0.56 2.60 -7.57
C GLY A 49 0.48 3.22 -8.97
N ALA A 50 0.30 4.54 -9.13
CA ALA A 50 0.14 5.18 -10.44
C ALA A 50 1.25 4.86 -11.45
N CYS A 51 2.50 4.73 -10.98
CA CYS A 51 3.64 4.36 -11.84
C CYS A 51 3.61 2.87 -12.26
N PHE A 52 2.97 2.01 -11.48
CA PHE A 52 2.76 0.61 -11.81
C PHE A 52 1.74 0.49 -12.95
N ASP A 53 0.56 1.11 -12.79
CA ASP A 53 -0.51 1.07 -13.79
C ASP A 53 -0.09 1.69 -15.13
N ALA A 54 0.79 2.72 -15.09
CA ALA A 54 1.27 3.39 -16.28
C ALA A 54 2.41 2.65 -17.01
N CYS A 55 3.00 1.60 -16.43
CA CYS A 55 4.18 0.94 -16.97
C CYS A 55 3.82 -0.14 -18.00
N GLU A 56 3.89 0.18 -19.30
CA GLU A 56 3.67 -0.78 -20.40
C GLU A 56 4.78 -1.85 -20.51
N HIS A 57 5.93 -1.61 -19.87
CA HIS A 57 7.09 -2.52 -19.92
C HIS A 57 7.09 -3.53 -18.76
N GLN A 58 6.08 -3.50 -17.89
CA GLN A 58 6.03 -4.36 -16.68
C GLN A 58 7.32 -4.24 -15.83
N ALA A 59 7.89 -3.04 -15.79
CA ALA A 59 9.14 -2.77 -15.11
C ALA A 59 8.96 -2.31 -13.66
N ARG A 60 7.71 -2.22 -13.18
CA ARG A 60 7.39 -1.87 -11.79
C ARG A 60 6.92 -3.09 -11.04
N GLU A 61 7.45 -3.28 -9.85
CA GLU A 61 7.11 -4.37 -8.95
C GLU A 61 6.77 -3.84 -7.56
N TYR A 62 5.94 -4.60 -6.84
CA TYR A 62 5.68 -4.38 -5.43
C TYR A 62 6.41 -5.43 -4.59
N ALA A 63 6.89 -5.02 -3.42
CA ALA A 63 7.20 -5.97 -2.36
C ALA A 63 5.89 -6.61 -1.90
N ASP A 64 5.70 -7.89 -2.20
CA ASP A 64 4.50 -8.65 -1.88
C ASP A 64 4.82 -9.63 -0.75
N ASP A 65 4.05 -9.58 0.32
CA ASP A 65 4.16 -10.46 1.49
C ASP A 65 3.03 -11.51 1.58
N THR A 66 2.29 -11.71 0.48
CA THR A 66 1.18 -12.67 0.41
C THR A 66 1.63 -14.10 0.74
N GLU A 67 2.76 -14.54 0.20
CA GLU A 67 3.31 -15.87 0.50
C GLU A 67 3.67 -16.01 1.99
N GLN A 68 4.24 -14.95 2.58
CA GLN A 68 4.55 -14.92 4.00
C GLN A 68 3.27 -15.02 4.84
N PHE A 69 2.20 -14.32 4.47
CA PHE A 69 0.91 -14.40 5.12
C PHE A 69 0.38 -15.85 5.16
N PHE A 70 0.41 -16.56 4.04
CA PHE A 70 -0.04 -17.95 3.98
C PHE A 70 0.89 -18.89 4.76
N ALA A 71 2.19 -18.67 4.72
CA ALA A 71 3.14 -19.44 5.51
C ALA A 71 2.91 -19.26 7.02
N ASP A 72 2.62 -18.04 7.46
CA ASP A 72 2.30 -17.72 8.86
C ASP A 72 0.99 -18.41 9.31
N LEU A 73 -0.04 -18.41 8.47
CA LEU A 73 -1.27 -19.15 8.74
C LEU A 73 -1.03 -20.64 8.89
N GLN A 74 -0.22 -21.24 8.00
CA GLN A 74 0.12 -22.66 8.04
C GLN A 74 0.92 -23.04 9.31
N ARG A 75 1.75 -22.13 9.82
CA ARG A 75 2.47 -22.28 11.09
C ARG A 75 1.57 -22.11 12.32
N GLY A 76 0.31 -21.74 12.13
CA GLY A 76 -0.64 -21.51 13.22
C GLY A 76 -0.45 -20.17 13.93
N GLU A 77 0.22 -19.20 13.30
CA GLU A 77 0.41 -17.87 13.85
C GLU A 77 -0.95 -17.17 14.07
N SER A 78 -1.00 -16.33 15.08
CA SER A 78 -2.22 -15.58 15.39
C SER A 78 -2.33 -14.32 14.57
N ILE A 79 -3.00 -14.40 13.43
CA ILE A 79 -3.16 -13.28 12.51
C ILE A 79 -4.45 -12.53 12.79
N SER A 80 -4.35 -11.19 12.87
CA SER A 80 -5.47 -10.27 12.90
C SER A 80 -5.51 -9.44 11.63
N LEU A 81 -6.69 -9.32 11.02
CA LEU A 81 -6.90 -8.56 9.80
C LEU A 81 -7.46 -7.17 10.14
N LEU A 82 -6.88 -6.14 9.55
CA LEU A 82 -7.40 -4.77 9.58
C LEU A 82 -8.01 -4.44 8.21
N LEU A 83 -9.31 -4.17 8.17
CA LEU A 83 -10.04 -3.89 6.94
C LEU A 83 -10.30 -2.40 6.78
N ALA A 84 -9.81 -1.84 5.67
CA ALA A 84 -10.19 -0.49 5.27
C ALA A 84 -11.63 -0.46 4.71
N PRO A 85 -12.35 0.67 4.80
CA PRO A 85 -13.69 0.83 4.19
C PRO A 85 -13.70 0.55 2.68
N ALA A 86 -12.60 0.85 1.98
CA ALA A 86 -12.43 0.56 0.56
C ALA A 86 -12.59 -0.93 0.22
N PHE A 87 -12.34 -1.84 1.15
CA PHE A 87 -12.56 -3.27 0.94
C PHE A 87 -14.02 -3.58 0.59
N LEU A 88 -14.97 -3.00 1.32
CA LEU A 88 -16.40 -3.17 1.05
C LEU A 88 -16.82 -2.50 -0.27
N ALA A 89 -16.20 -1.38 -0.63
CA ALA A 89 -16.47 -0.71 -1.90
C ALA A 89 -15.96 -1.53 -3.10
N ASN A 90 -14.81 -2.18 -2.96
CA ASN A 90 -14.21 -2.99 -4.02
C ASN A 90 -14.88 -4.37 -4.17
N TYR A 91 -15.41 -4.93 -3.08
CA TYR A 91 -16.01 -6.27 -3.04
C TYR A 91 -17.43 -6.26 -2.45
N PRO A 92 -18.39 -5.48 -3.01
CA PRO A 92 -19.69 -5.24 -2.37
C PRO A 92 -20.58 -6.48 -2.28
N ARG A 93 -20.31 -7.51 -3.07
CA ARG A 93 -21.09 -8.76 -3.09
C ARG A 93 -20.31 -9.94 -2.49
N GLU A 94 -19.00 -9.91 -2.60
CA GLU A 94 -18.11 -11.02 -2.28
C GLU A 94 -17.49 -10.89 -0.87
N TYR A 95 -17.62 -9.73 -0.22
CA TYR A 95 -16.89 -9.45 1.02
C TYR A 95 -17.12 -10.47 2.13
N GLU A 96 -18.35 -10.96 2.31
CA GLU A 96 -18.67 -11.96 3.33
C GLU A 96 -18.01 -13.30 3.04
N GLN A 97 -17.97 -13.70 1.78
CA GLN A 97 -17.33 -14.95 1.34
C GLN A 97 -15.82 -14.88 1.51
N ILE A 98 -15.20 -13.74 1.15
CA ILE A 98 -13.76 -13.51 1.32
C ILE A 98 -13.41 -13.56 2.82
N LEU A 99 -14.16 -12.85 3.67
CA LEU A 99 -13.91 -12.85 5.11
C LEU A 99 -14.14 -14.23 5.75
N GLY A 100 -15.15 -14.94 5.27
CA GLY A 100 -15.42 -16.33 5.66
C GLY A 100 -14.26 -17.26 5.31
N GLY A 101 -13.73 -17.15 4.09
CA GLY A 101 -12.57 -17.89 3.63
C GLY A 101 -11.31 -17.60 4.47
N LEU A 102 -11.03 -16.32 4.75
CA LEU A 102 -9.89 -15.91 5.58
C LEU A 102 -10.00 -16.46 7.02
N ARG A 103 -11.21 -16.50 7.59
CA ARG A 103 -11.46 -17.13 8.89
C ARG A 103 -11.22 -18.65 8.86
N GLN A 104 -11.68 -19.32 7.80
CA GLN A 104 -11.45 -20.76 7.65
C GLN A 104 -9.95 -21.10 7.50
N MET A 105 -9.18 -20.21 6.87
CA MET A 105 -7.74 -20.34 6.77
C MET A 105 -6.99 -20.06 8.08
N GLY A 106 -7.65 -19.52 9.11
CA GLY A 106 -7.06 -19.33 10.44
C GLY A 106 -6.94 -17.88 10.92
N ALA A 107 -7.44 -16.88 10.18
CA ALA A 107 -7.49 -15.51 10.67
C ALA A 107 -8.41 -15.39 11.87
N LYS A 108 -7.85 -15.03 13.05
CA LYS A 108 -8.59 -15.07 14.32
C LYS A 108 -9.46 -13.84 14.57
N ARG A 109 -9.02 -12.69 14.10
CA ARG A 109 -9.70 -11.41 14.32
C ARG A 109 -9.82 -10.65 13.02
N ILE A 110 -10.97 -10.02 12.81
CA ILE A 110 -11.21 -9.13 11.68
C ILE A 110 -11.76 -7.83 12.26
N ILE A 111 -11.03 -6.74 12.08
CA ILE A 111 -11.31 -5.44 12.71
C ILE A 111 -11.44 -4.39 11.59
N SER A 112 -12.53 -3.62 11.63
CA SER A 112 -12.67 -2.47 10.72
C SER A 112 -11.79 -1.31 11.18
N VAL A 113 -11.00 -0.75 10.26
CA VAL A 113 -10.19 0.45 10.50
C VAL A 113 -11.07 1.68 10.77
N SER A 114 -12.34 1.68 10.33
CA SER A 114 -13.30 2.75 10.64
C SER A 114 -13.43 3.00 12.13
N PHE A 115 -13.37 1.95 12.96
CA PHE A 115 -13.39 2.10 14.42
C PHE A 115 -12.17 2.91 14.94
N GLY A 116 -10.99 2.67 14.36
CA GLY A 116 -9.80 3.47 14.67
C GLY A 116 -9.93 4.93 14.21
N ALA A 117 -10.57 5.16 13.05
CA ALA A 117 -10.84 6.50 12.55
C ALA A 117 -11.76 7.30 13.49
N ASP A 118 -12.80 6.68 14.04
CA ASP A 118 -13.70 7.30 15.01
C ASP A 118 -12.94 7.72 16.29
N ILE A 119 -12.10 6.85 16.83
CA ILE A 119 -11.24 7.15 17.98
C ILE A 119 -10.30 8.32 17.68
N THR A 120 -9.67 8.32 16.50
CA THR A 120 -8.76 9.39 16.07
C THR A 120 -9.50 10.72 15.93
N THR A 121 -10.68 10.73 15.31
CA THR A 121 -11.52 11.91 15.17
C THR A 121 -11.89 12.48 16.54
N TRP A 122 -12.32 11.64 17.46
CA TRP A 122 -12.61 12.05 18.83
C TRP A 122 -11.39 12.65 19.54
N ALA A 123 -10.22 12.03 19.39
CA ALA A 123 -8.97 12.53 19.96
C ALA A 123 -8.60 13.92 19.40
N TYR A 124 -8.73 14.15 18.09
CA TYR A 124 -8.51 15.44 17.46
C TYR A 124 -9.47 16.51 17.98
N ILE A 125 -10.76 16.21 18.06
CA ILE A 125 -11.77 17.14 18.59
C ILE A 125 -11.41 17.55 20.02
N ASN A 126 -11.07 16.58 20.87
CA ASN A 126 -10.65 16.85 22.26
C ASN A 126 -9.39 17.71 22.32
N TYR A 127 -8.40 17.43 21.46
CA TYR A 127 -7.17 18.22 21.41
C TYR A 127 -7.45 19.67 21.02
N ILE A 128 -8.21 19.90 19.95
CA ILE A 128 -8.59 21.24 19.46
C ILE A 128 -9.32 22.00 20.55
N THR A 129 -10.31 21.37 21.19
CA THR A 129 -11.12 22.01 22.25
C THR A 129 -10.28 22.40 23.47
N LYS A 130 -9.42 21.48 23.95
CA LYS A 130 -8.59 21.70 25.15
C LYS A 130 -7.50 22.73 24.94
N ASN A 131 -6.92 22.79 23.74
CA ASN A 131 -5.81 23.66 23.44
C ASN A 131 -6.24 24.95 22.72
N GLN A 132 -7.54 25.17 22.52
CA GLN A 132 -8.08 26.32 21.77
C GLN A 132 -7.37 26.52 20.42
N PHE A 133 -7.07 25.40 19.75
CA PHE A 133 -6.34 25.41 18.50
C PHE A 133 -7.20 25.99 17.39
N THR A 134 -6.70 27.02 16.71
CA THR A 134 -7.45 27.78 15.69
C THR A 134 -6.91 27.57 14.25
N GLY A 135 -5.99 26.65 14.05
CA GLY A 135 -5.36 26.36 12.74
C GLY A 135 -3.95 26.89 12.62
#